data_c95564208eed679770a304b9b640e906
#
_entry.id   c95564208eed679770a304b9b640e906
#
_cell.length_a   1.000
_cell.length_b   1.000
_cell.length_c   1.000
_cell.angle_alpha   90.00
_cell.angle_beta   90.00
_cell.angle_gamma   90.00
#
_symmetry.space_group_name_H-M   'P 1'
#
loop_
_entity.id
_entity.type
_entity.pdbx_description
1 polymer ?
#
loop_
_entity_poly.entity_id
_entity_poly.type
_entity_poly.pdbx_seq_one_letter_code
_entity_poly.pdbx_strand_id
1 'polypeptide(L)'
;LLVNTNDVWCRDYMPIQIAADTFCGFDYDPDYLHETKELLATRTDGNQVCNDLGFEVKQPTKPLIVDGGNVIRCDNKIIMIEKVFKENRISWKELAKAIEEHFMAELVILPWDESELYGHSDGLVRYIGNDRVLITNYDRFDKNFTSKVIEILRQHFNEVFKLEYNTQRQHKHNWAYINWLQTDKVLLIPSFGYPEDKQAFEQI
;
A
#
# COMPACT_ATOMS: atom_id res chain seq x y z
N LEU A 1 -2.09 -22.79 8.38
CA LEU A 1 -0.86 -22.08 8.76
C LEU A 1 0.01 -22.01 7.51
N LEU A 2 0.38 -20.83 7.09
CA LEU A 2 1.39 -20.66 6.06
C LEU A 2 2.73 -21.11 6.64
N VAL A 3 3.41 -21.99 5.95
CA VAL A 3 4.79 -22.40 6.28
C VAL A 3 5.76 -21.43 5.62
N ASN A 4 6.95 -21.31 6.19
CA ASN A 4 8.03 -20.45 5.68
C ASN A 4 7.74 -18.92 5.76
N THR A 5 6.87 -18.48 6.67
CA THR A 5 6.68 -17.06 6.98
C THR A 5 7.33 -16.71 8.32
N ASN A 6 8.02 -15.59 8.36
CA ASN A 6 8.71 -15.08 9.55
C ASN A 6 7.96 -13.91 10.18
N ASP A 7 6.89 -13.41 9.49
CA ASP A 7 6.09 -12.28 9.95
C ASP A 7 4.59 -12.50 9.66
N VAL A 8 3.75 -11.73 10.35
CA VAL A 8 2.29 -11.72 10.17
C VAL A 8 1.82 -10.75 9.08
N TRP A 9 2.66 -9.82 8.66
CA TRP A 9 2.34 -8.75 7.71
C TRP A 9 2.37 -9.23 6.26
N CYS A 10 1.48 -10.19 5.94
CA CYS A 10 1.45 -10.78 4.60
C CYS A 10 1.14 -9.76 3.49
N ARG A 11 0.49 -8.66 3.80
CA ARG A 11 0.29 -7.55 2.85
C ARG A 11 1.60 -7.01 2.31
N ASP A 12 2.64 -6.97 3.13
CA ASP A 12 3.88 -6.28 2.83
C ASP A 12 4.84 -7.15 2.02
N TYR A 13 4.92 -8.45 2.32
CA TYR A 13 5.85 -9.35 1.63
C TYR A 13 5.24 -10.18 0.48
N MET A 14 3.91 -10.33 0.41
CA MET A 14 3.29 -11.17 -0.62
C MET A 14 3.25 -10.48 -2.00
N PRO A 15 3.50 -11.24 -3.08
CA PRO A 15 3.37 -10.75 -4.46
C PRO A 15 2.02 -10.12 -4.74
N ILE A 16 1.99 -9.13 -5.61
CA ILE A 16 0.78 -8.39 -5.98
C ILE A 16 0.00 -9.15 -7.04
N GLN A 17 -1.23 -9.50 -6.76
CA GLN A 17 -2.13 -10.14 -7.73
C GLN A 17 -2.50 -9.16 -8.85
N ILE A 18 -2.31 -9.58 -10.10
CA ILE A 18 -2.62 -8.80 -11.31
C ILE A 18 -3.69 -9.46 -12.20
N ALA A 19 -3.91 -10.76 -12.04
CA ALA A 19 -4.96 -11.54 -12.69
C ALA A 19 -5.37 -12.70 -11.78
N ALA A 20 -6.37 -13.50 -12.17
CA ALA A 20 -6.94 -14.56 -11.32
C ALA A 20 -5.88 -15.46 -10.66
N ASP A 21 -4.90 -15.93 -11.43
CA ASP A 21 -3.87 -16.86 -10.96
C ASP A 21 -2.45 -16.33 -11.20
N THR A 22 -2.30 -15.04 -11.47
CA THR A 22 -1.02 -14.43 -11.79
C THR A 22 -0.65 -13.36 -10.78
N PHE A 23 0.56 -13.48 -10.23
CA PHE A 23 1.11 -12.56 -9.24
C PHE A 23 2.42 -11.95 -9.74
N CYS A 24 2.64 -10.67 -9.48
CA CYS A 24 3.90 -9.99 -9.69
C CYS A 24 4.72 -10.03 -8.41
N GLY A 25 5.85 -10.73 -8.46
CA GLY A 25 6.82 -10.81 -7.37
C GLY A 25 7.70 -9.57 -7.28
N PHE A 26 8.35 -9.41 -6.15
CA PHE A 26 9.32 -8.35 -5.88
C PHE A 26 10.24 -8.78 -4.73
N ASP A 27 11.30 -8.02 -4.51
CA ASP A 27 12.15 -8.21 -3.35
C ASP A 27 11.57 -7.42 -2.17
N TYR A 28 11.04 -8.11 -1.16
CA TYR A 28 10.63 -7.48 0.09
C TYR A 28 11.84 -7.26 0.97
N ASP A 29 12.39 -6.05 0.92
CA ASP A 29 13.61 -5.67 1.65
C ASP A 29 13.61 -4.17 2.03
N PRO A 30 12.52 -3.68 2.68
CA PRO A 30 12.41 -2.28 3.04
C PRO A 30 13.47 -1.85 4.06
N ASP A 31 13.84 -0.57 4.03
CA ASP A 31 14.93 -0.01 4.82
C ASP A 31 14.76 -0.19 6.34
N TYR A 32 13.53 -0.13 6.85
CA TYR A 32 13.23 -0.29 8.27
C TYR A 32 13.53 -1.70 8.83
N LEU A 33 13.55 -2.73 7.98
CA LEU A 33 13.95 -4.07 8.42
C LEU A 33 15.43 -4.11 8.82
N HIS A 34 16.25 -3.21 8.30
CA HIS A 34 17.69 -3.14 8.58
C HIS A 34 18.05 -2.36 9.85
N GLU A 35 17.05 -1.80 10.57
CA GLU A 35 17.30 -1.06 11.83
C GLU A 35 17.81 -1.97 12.94
N THR A 36 17.31 -3.22 13.03
CA THR A 36 17.78 -4.20 14.02
C THR A 36 17.89 -5.60 13.41
N LYS A 37 18.66 -6.47 14.06
CA LYS A 37 18.76 -7.88 13.65
C LYS A 37 17.45 -8.64 13.82
N GLU A 38 16.67 -8.27 14.82
CA GLU A 38 15.36 -8.84 15.12
C GLU A 38 14.37 -8.51 14.02
N LEU A 39 14.32 -7.27 13.54
CA LEU A 39 13.49 -6.86 12.41
C LEU A 39 13.94 -7.55 11.12
N LEU A 40 15.24 -7.61 10.86
CA LEU A 40 15.74 -8.30 9.67
C LEU A 40 15.39 -9.80 9.66
N ALA A 41 15.32 -10.43 10.83
CA ALA A 41 14.92 -11.83 10.96
C ALA A 41 13.44 -12.09 10.63
N THR A 42 12.58 -11.05 10.59
CA THR A 42 11.18 -11.15 10.18
C THR A 42 10.99 -11.12 8.66
N ARG A 43 12.05 -10.78 7.92
CA ARG A 43 12.01 -10.77 6.45
C ARG A 43 11.53 -12.12 5.92
N THR A 44 10.47 -12.07 5.13
CA THR A 44 9.84 -13.25 4.50
C THR A 44 10.01 -13.18 2.99
N ASP A 45 10.41 -14.29 2.37
CA ASP A 45 10.39 -14.42 0.91
C ASP A 45 8.96 -14.71 0.44
N GLY A 46 8.22 -13.66 0.11
CA GLY A 46 6.85 -13.77 -0.35
C GLY A 46 6.71 -14.49 -1.69
N ASN A 47 7.73 -14.40 -2.55
CA ASN A 47 7.74 -15.13 -3.83
C ASN A 47 7.74 -16.65 -3.58
N GLN A 48 8.57 -17.10 -2.64
CA GLN A 48 8.62 -18.52 -2.26
C GLN A 48 7.30 -18.97 -1.61
N VAL A 49 6.75 -18.17 -0.70
CA VAL A 49 5.45 -18.47 -0.05
C VAL A 49 4.35 -18.60 -1.10
N CYS A 50 4.29 -17.69 -2.07
CA CYS A 50 3.30 -17.71 -3.15
C CYS A 50 3.44 -18.96 -4.04
N ASN A 51 4.68 -19.33 -4.39
CA ASN A 51 4.97 -20.55 -5.15
C ASN A 51 4.59 -21.82 -4.37
N ASP A 52 4.86 -21.85 -3.06
CA ASP A 52 4.50 -23.00 -2.19
C ASP A 52 2.96 -23.17 -2.09
N LEU A 53 2.20 -22.10 -2.31
CA LEU A 53 0.74 -22.14 -2.42
C LEU A 53 0.24 -22.56 -3.82
N GLY A 54 1.14 -22.78 -4.76
CA GLY A 54 0.83 -23.23 -6.12
C GLY A 54 0.45 -22.12 -7.09
N PHE A 55 0.73 -20.86 -6.77
CA PHE A 55 0.50 -19.73 -7.66
C PHE A 55 1.72 -19.42 -8.52
N GLU A 56 1.49 -18.97 -9.75
CA GLU A 56 2.55 -18.49 -10.64
C GLU A 56 2.97 -17.07 -10.23
N VAL A 57 4.27 -16.90 -9.97
CA VAL A 57 4.85 -15.59 -9.65
C VAL A 57 5.74 -15.12 -10.79
N LYS A 58 5.33 -14.04 -11.45
CA LYS A 58 6.17 -13.34 -12.43
C LYS A 58 7.25 -12.54 -11.72
N GLN A 59 8.50 -12.81 -12.05
CA GLN A 59 9.63 -12.08 -11.49
C GLN A 59 9.91 -10.81 -12.31
N PRO A 60 10.36 -9.71 -11.69
CA PRO A 60 10.79 -8.53 -12.41
C PRO A 60 12.06 -8.82 -13.21
N THR A 61 12.24 -8.13 -14.34
CA THR A 61 13.41 -8.28 -15.21
C THR A 61 14.71 -7.79 -14.55
N LYS A 62 14.60 -6.93 -13.55
CA LYS A 62 15.70 -6.44 -12.69
C LYS A 62 15.23 -6.50 -11.24
N PRO A 63 16.15 -6.64 -10.27
CA PRO A 63 15.79 -6.57 -8.86
C PRO A 63 14.95 -5.31 -8.58
N LEU A 64 13.84 -5.49 -7.90
CA LEU A 64 12.89 -4.44 -7.59
C LEU A 64 12.48 -4.57 -6.12
N ILE A 65 12.94 -3.64 -5.29
CA ILE A 65 12.58 -3.57 -3.88
C ILE A 65 11.23 -2.88 -3.78
N VAL A 66 10.26 -3.58 -3.24
CA VAL A 66 8.90 -3.07 -3.00
C VAL A 66 8.43 -3.55 -1.65
N ASP A 67 7.67 -2.69 -0.98
CA ASP A 67 6.84 -3.03 0.15
C ASP A 67 5.38 -3.11 -0.32
N GLY A 68 4.72 -4.23 -0.12
CA GLY A 68 3.34 -4.44 -0.60
C GLY A 68 2.33 -3.50 0.04
N GLY A 69 2.59 -2.98 1.25
CA GLY A 69 1.81 -1.92 1.88
C GLY A 69 1.87 -0.60 1.11
N ASN A 70 2.95 -0.39 0.36
CA ASN A 70 3.09 0.75 -0.55
C ASN A 70 2.53 0.49 -1.96
N VAL A 71 1.68 -0.51 -2.15
CA VAL A 71 1.13 -0.84 -3.47
C VAL A 71 -0.39 -0.89 -3.44
N ILE A 72 -1.06 0.00 -4.19
CA ILE A 72 -2.51 -0.06 -4.38
C ILE A 72 -2.80 -0.29 -5.86
N ARG A 73 -3.32 -1.47 -6.18
CA ARG A 73 -3.78 -1.79 -7.52
C ARG A 73 -5.13 -1.12 -7.79
N CYS A 74 -5.23 -0.39 -8.93
CA CYS A 74 -6.41 0.37 -9.36
C CYS A 74 -6.68 0.06 -10.84
N ASP A 75 -7.21 -1.12 -11.15
CA ASP A 75 -7.41 -1.62 -12.53
C ASP A 75 -6.10 -1.52 -13.35
N ASN A 76 -6.01 -0.54 -14.25
CA ASN A 76 -4.84 -0.28 -15.09
C ASN A 76 -3.84 0.72 -14.48
N LYS A 77 -4.04 1.14 -13.24
CA LYS A 77 -3.13 2.03 -12.49
C LYS A 77 -2.60 1.36 -11.24
N ILE A 78 -1.50 1.87 -10.74
CA ILE A 78 -0.89 1.46 -9.47
C ILE A 78 -0.45 2.72 -8.72
N ILE A 79 -0.93 2.86 -7.49
CA ILE A 79 -0.53 3.98 -6.61
C ILE A 79 0.59 3.51 -5.70
N MET A 80 1.63 4.30 -5.61
CA MET A 80 2.75 4.13 -4.67
C MET A 80 3.17 5.47 -4.08
N ILE A 81 3.86 5.44 -2.95
CA ILE A 81 4.49 6.61 -2.33
C ILE A 81 5.96 6.71 -2.77
N GLU A 82 6.49 7.90 -2.87
CA GLU A 82 7.87 8.24 -3.30
C GLU A 82 8.97 7.47 -2.56
N LYS A 83 8.70 6.90 -1.39
CA LYS A 83 9.67 6.10 -0.64
C LYS A 83 10.27 4.98 -1.48
N VAL A 84 9.51 4.38 -2.41
CA VAL A 84 10.00 3.34 -3.32
C VAL A 84 11.25 3.77 -4.11
N PHE A 85 11.41 5.07 -4.40
CA PHE A 85 12.60 5.59 -5.09
C PHE A 85 13.83 5.63 -4.21
N LYS A 86 13.66 5.86 -2.91
CA LYS A 86 14.75 5.81 -1.94
C LYS A 86 15.28 4.39 -1.75
N GLU A 87 14.41 3.41 -1.76
CA GLU A 87 14.75 2.00 -1.55
C GLU A 87 15.45 1.39 -2.77
N ASN A 88 15.10 1.85 -3.97
CA ASN A 88 15.72 1.37 -5.21
C ASN A 88 16.81 2.34 -5.71
N ARG A 89 18.03 1.91 -5.73
CA ARG A 89 19.21 2.73 -6.07
C ARG A 89 19.41 2.91 -7.58
N ILE A 90 18.33 3.20 -8.32
CA ILE A 90 18.34 3.48 -9.76
C ILE A 90 17.65 4.80 -10.03
N SER A 91 17.76 5.33 -11.24
CA SER A 91 17.11 6.61 -11.55
C SER A 91 15.60 6.50 -11.49
N TRP A 92 14.96 7.60 -11.10
CA TRP A 92 13.51 7.76 -11.09
C TRP A 92 12.83 7.24 -12.36
N LYS A 93 13.35 7.65 -13.50
CA LYS A 93 12.78 7.28 -14.80
C LYS A 93 12.89 5.77 -15.09
N GLU A 94 14.01 5.16 -14.72
CA GLU A 94 14.21 3.72 -14.89
C GLU A 94 13.33 2.92 -13.95
N LEU A 95 13.20 3.37 -12.69
CA LEU A 95 12.35 2.70 -11.71
C LEU A 95 10.88 2.79 -12.08
N ALA A 96 10.39 3.99 -12.43
CA ALA A 96 9.01 4.16 -12.87
C ALA A 96 8.67 3.23 -14.05
N LYS A 97 9.53 3.21 -15.06
CA LYS A 97 9.37 2.31 -16.22
C LYS A 97 9.38 0.82 -15.79
N ALA A 98 10.29 0.42 -14.91
CA ALA A 98 10.37 -0.96 -14.44
C ALA A 98 9.11 -1.39 -13.68
N ILE A 99 8.55 -0.49 -12.83
CA ILE A 99 7.30 -0.71 -12.09
C ILE A 99 6.13 -0.85 -13.07
N GLU A 100 5.97 0.09 -14.02
CA GLU A 100 4.88 0.07 -14.99
C GLU A 100 4.89 -1.19 -15.87
N GLU A 101 6.06 -1.57 -16.37
CA GLU A 101 6.24 -2.78 -17.18
C GLU A 101 5.97 -4.06 -16.36
N HIS A 102 6.45 -4.12 -15.12
CA HIS A 102 6.31 -5.30 -14.28
C HIS A 102 4.88 -5.51 -13.79
N PHE A 103 4.24 -4.46 -13.30
CA PHE A 103 2.87 -4.52 -12.80
C PHE A 103 1.81 -4.33 -13.90
N MET A 104 2.21 -4.05 -15.14
CA MET A 104 1.33 -3.78 -16.30
C MET A 104 0.28 -2.71 -15.96
N ALA A 105 0.73 -1.58 -15.40
CA ALA A 105 -0.13 -0.51 -14.93
C ALA A 105 0.57 0.83 -14.97
N GLU A 106 -0.18 1.91 -15.22
CA GLU A 106 0.30 3.28 -15.11
C GLU A 106 0.65 3.59 -13.65
N LEU A 107 1.85 4.13 -13.41
CA LEU A 107 2.31 4.47 -12.08
C LEU A 107 1.84 5.86 -11.65
N VAL A 108 1.08 5.92 -10.56
CA VAL A 108 0.69 7.15 -9.87
C VAL A 108 1.50 7.28 -8.60
N ILE A 109 2.39 8.29 -8.54
CA ILE A 109 3.25 8.52 -7.38
C ILE A 109 2.67 9.61 -6.50
N LEU A 110 2.54 9.30 -5.21
CA LEU A 110 2.16 10.23 -4.17
C LEU A 110 3.39 10.68 -3.36
N PRO A 111 3.37 11.89 -2.80
CA PRO A 111 4.45 12.37 -1.94
C PRO A 111 4.57 11.48 -0.69
N TRP A 112 5.76 11.42 -0.14
CA TRP A 112 6.04 10.74 1.11
C TRP A 112 6.07 11.72 2.28
N ASP A 113 5.35 11.41 3.35
CA ASP A 113 5.54 12.03 4.65
C ASP A 113 6.71 11.33 5.35
N GLU A 114 7.89 11.94 5.32
CA GLU A 114 9.11 11.36 5.90
C GLU A 114 9.03 11.16 7.43
N SER A 115 8.01 11.73 8.10
CA SER A 115 7.75 11.46 9.52
C SER A 115 7.08 10.10 9.75
N GLU A 116 6.57 9.48 8.68
CA GLU A 116 5.96 8.15 8.67
C GLU A 116 7.01 7.13 8.16
N LEU A 117 7.39 6.19 9.04
CA LEU A 117 8.51 5.29 8.84
C LEU A 117 8.31 4.35 7.63
N TYR A 118 7.12 3.77 7.52
CA TYR A 118 6.86 2.68 6.56
C TYR A 118 6.68 3.18 5.13
N GLY A 119 6.11 4.38 4.93
CA GLY A 119 5.81 4.92 3.59
C GLY A 119 4.76 4.10 2.85
N HIS A 120 3.73 3.64 3.58
CA HIS A 120 2.67 2.79 3.04
C HIS A 120 1.53 3.61 2.45
N SER A 121 1.25 3.39 1.17
CA SER A 121 0.13 4.04 0.47
C SER A 121 -1.24 3.50 0.92
N ASP A 122 -1.33 2.26 1.38
CA ASP A 122 -2.58 1.61 1.80
C ASP A 122 -3.17 2.18 3.10
N GLY A 123 -2.37 2.86 3.91
CA GLY A 123 -2.83 3.67 5.04
C GLY A 123 -3.37 5.03 4.64
N LEU A 124 -3.10 5.51 3.42
CA LEU A 124 -3.44 6.85 2.96
C LEU A 124 -4.57 6.85 1.93
N VAL A 125 -4.60 5.88 1.01
CA VAL A 125 -5.54 5.81 -0.12
C VAL A 125 -6.10 4.40 -0.25
N ARG A 126 -7.36 4.31 -0.66
CA ARG A 126 -8.03 3.05 -1.04
C ARG A 126 -8.71 3.19 -2.40
N TYR A 127 -8.46 2.26 -3.30
CA TYR A 127 -9.26 2.12 -4.53
C TYR A 127 -10.61 1.49 -4.22
N ILE A 128 -11.70 2.12 -4.67
CA ILE A 128 -13.07 1.68 -4.42
C ILE A 128 -13.84 1.33 -5.70
N GLY A 129 -13.09 1.11 -6.78
CA GLY A 129 -13.66 0.73 -8.09
C GLY A 129 -14.16 1.90 -8.93
N ASN A 130 -14.38 1.64 -10.23
CA ASN A 130 -14.91 2.62 -11.20
C ASN A 130 -14.08 3.91 -11.28
N ASP A 131 -12.76 3.79 -11.25
CA ASP A 131 -11.83 4.93 -11.30
C ASP A 131 -12.03 5.94 -10.16
N ARG A 132 -12.36 5.42 -8.96
CA ARG A 132 -12.62 6.19 -7.74
C ARG A 132 -11.70 5.77 -6.61
N VAL A 133 -11.26 6.74 -5.84
CA VAL A 133 -10.43 6.51 -4.66
C VAL A 133 -11.02 7.18 -3.42
N LEU A 134 -10.77 6.57 -2.27
CA LEU A 134 -11.09 7.10 -0.95
C LEU A 134 -9.77 7.40 -0.23
N ILE A 135 -9.62 8.59 0.31
CA ILE A 135 -8.48 8.95 1.15
C ILE A 135 -8.90 9.02 2.62
N THR A 136 -7.95 8.76 3.50
CA THR A 136 -8.15 8.99 4.94
C THR A 136 -8.20 10.48 5.26
N ASN A 137 -8.66 10.87 6.46
CA ASN A 137 -8.71 12.28 6.87
C ASN A 137 -7.36 12.82 7.37
N TYR A 138 -6.30 12.56 6.62
CA TYR A 138 -4.93 12.99 6.95
C TYR A 138 -4.78 14.52 7.06
N ASP A 139 -5.71 15.30 6.51
CA ASP A 139 -5.78 16.75 6.66
C ASP A 139 -5.95 17.23 8.11
N ARG A 140 -6.33 16.33 9.03
CA ARG A 140 -6.30 16.61 10.49
C ARG A 140 -4.88 16.64 11.05
N PHE A 141 -3.92 16.06 10.36
CA PHE A 141 -2.50 16.02 10.72
C PHE A 141 -1.70 17.00 9.86
N ASP A 142 -1.84 16.93 8.53
CA ASP A 142 -1.18 17.83 7.58
C ASP A 142 -2.09 18.16 6.39
N LYS A 143 -2.61 19.41 6.40
CA LYS A 143 -3.47 19.92 5.34
C LYS A 143 -2.72 20.12 4.02
N ASN A 144 -1.47 20.58 4.09
CA ASN A 144 -0.69 20.88 2.88
C ASN A 144 -0.30 19.60 2.17
N PHE A 145 0.13 18.59 2.92
CA PHE A 145 0.41 17.26 2.41
C PHE A 145 -0.84 16.66 1.76
N THR A 146 -1.96 16.64 2.49
CA THR A 146 -3.24 16.10 1.98
C THR A 146 -3.70 16.82 0.71
N SER A 147 -3.54 18.14 0.62
CA SER A 147 -3.90 18.90 -0.57
C SER A 147 -3.08 18.48 -1.78
N LYS A 148 -1.78 18.23 -1.63
CA LYS A 148 -0.92 17.71 -2.70
C LYS A 148 -1.34 16.31 -3.15
N VAL A 149 -1.65 15.42 -2.19
CA VAL A 149 -2.15 14.07 -2.48
C VAL A 149 -3.44 14.14 -3.31
N ILE A 150 -4.41 14.97 -2.88
CA ILE A 150 -5.69 15.14 -3.59
C ILE A 150 -5.48 15.71 -4.99
N GLU A 151 -4.59 16.69 -5.15
CA GLU A 151 -4.27 17.28 -6.46
C GLU A 151 -3.74 16.25 -7.44
N ILE A 152 -2.80 15.40 -7.01
CA ILE A 152 -2.27 14.32 -7.84
C ILE A 152 -3.37 13.30 -8.17
N LEU A 153 -4.11 12.83 -7.17
CA LEU A 153 -5.15 11.82 -7.39
C LEU A 153 -6.23 12.32 -8.38
N ARG A 154 -6.62 13.59 -8.33
CA ARG A 154 -7.59 14.18 -9.26
C ARG A 154 -7.11 14.28 -10.71
N GLN A 155 -5.81 14.16 -10.96
CA GLN A 155 -5.27 14.10 -12.33
C GLN A 155 -5.41 12.70 -12.94
N HIS A 156 -5.57 11.66 -12.10
CA HIS A 156 -5.55 10.26 -12.51
C HIS A 156 -6.88 9.52 -12.27
N PHE A 157 -7.76 10.05 -11.41
CA PHE A 157 -9.02 9.41 -11.02
C PHE A 157 -10.20 10.34 -11.22
N ASN A 158 -11.36 9.78 -11.58
CA ASN A 158 -12.59 10.54 -11.82
C ASN A 158 -13.13 11.17 -10.55
N GLU A 159 -13.04 10.47 -9.42
CA GLU A 159 -13.56 10.95 -8.14
C GLU A 159 -12.59 10.60 -7.00
N VAL A 160 -12.38 11.57 -6.13
CA VAL A 160 -11.58 11.44 -4.91
C VAL A 160 -12.47 11.77 -3.71
N PHE A 161 -12.83 10.76 -2.96
CA PHE A 161 -13.60 10.90 -1.73
C PHE A 161 -12.65 10.99 -0.52
N LYS A 162 -13.14 11.60 0.55
CA LYS A 162 -12.41 11.65 1.81
C LYS A 162 -13.27 11.06 2.92
N LEU A 163 -12.68 10.17 3.71
CA LEU A 163 -13.29 9.66 4.92
C LEU A 163 -13.25 10.73 6.01
N GLU A 164 -14.40 11.14 6.52
CA GLU A 164 -14.53 12.22 7.49
C GLU A 164 -14.88 11.68 8.88
N TYR A 165 -13.99 11.84 9.84
CA TYR A 165 -14.26 11.54 11.25
C TYR A 165 -13.58 12.53 12.19
N ASN A 166 -14.17 12.80 13.34
CA ASN A 166 -13.67 13.73 14.32
C ASN A 166 -12.64 13.07 15.22
N THR A 167 -11.39 13.11 14.80
CA THR A 167 -10.33 12.72 15.71
C THR A 167 -9.99 13.87 16.66
N GLN A 168 -10.21 13.66 17.95
CA GLN A 168 -9.74 14.55 19.01
C GLN A 168 -8.35 14.14 19.51
N ARG A 169 -7.83 13.04 19.02
CA ARG A 169 -6.56 12.46 19.43
C ARG A 169 -5.58 12.57 18.28
N GLN A 170 -4.43 13.13 18.53
CA GLN A 170 -3.28 13.11 17.63
C GLN A 170 -2.63 11.71 17.64
N HIS A 171 -3.44 10.65 17.45
CA HIS A 171 -2.92 9.30 17.36
C HIS A 171 -2.83 8.89 15.90
N LYS A 172 -1.65 8.51 15.46
CA LYS A 172 -1.36 7.95 14.14
C LYS A 172 -2.24 6.74 13.78
N HIS A 173 -2.94 6.16 14.74
CA HIS A 173 -3.80 4.98 14.54
C HIS A 173 -5.20 5.27 13.99
N ASN A 174 -5.69 6.51 14.09
CA ASN A 174 -7.09 6.82 13.76
C ASN A 174 -7.37 6.94 12.25
N TRP A 175 -6.39 6.90 11.40
CA TRP A 175 -6.52 7.07 9.95
C TRP A 175 -6.40 5.79 9.14
N ALA A 176 -6.11 4.68 9.77
CA ALA A 176 -5.98 3.38 9.10
C ALA A 176 -7.32 2.66 8.84
N TYR A 177 -8.49 3.29 9.04
CA TYR A 177 -9.79 2.68 8.74
C TYR A 177 -9.93 2.24 7.29
N ILE A 178 -9.28 2.92 6.35
CA ILE A 178 -9.29 2.56 4.93
C ILE A 178 -8.47 1.31 4.60
N ASN A 179 -7.63 0.84 5.52
CA ASN A 179 -6.81 -0.36 5.35
C ASN A 179 -7.62 -1.63 5.72
N TRP A 180 -8.76 -1.82 5.07
CA TRP A 180 -9.62 -2.98 5.27
C TRP A 180 -9.25 -4.14 4.36
N LEU A 181 -9.59 -5.37 4.79
CA LEU A 181 -9.57 -6.54 3.94
C LEU A 181 -10.93 -6.68 3.25
N GLN A 182 -10.91 -6.82 1.94
CA GLN A 182 -12.10 -6.98 1.12
C GLN A 182 -12.06 -8.28 0.33
N THR A 183 -13.17 -8.99 0.37
CA THR A 183 -13.47 -10.14 -0.49
C THR A 183 -14.76 -9.87 -1.27
N ASP A 184 -15.18 -10.79 -2.13
CA ASP A 184 -16.46 -10.66 -2.87
C ASP A 184 -17.69 -10.56 -1.98
N LYS A 185 -17.61 -11.00 -0.72
CA LYS A 185 -18.76 -11.13 0.18
C LYS A 185 -18.58 -10.43 1.52
N VAL A 186 -17.37 -10.07 1.89
CA VAL A 186 -17.05 -9.56 3.22
C VAL A 186 -16.08 -8.41 3.15
N LEU A 187 -16.36 -7.39 3.95
CA LEU A 187 -15.48 -6.27 4.22
C LEU A 187 -15.09 -6.31 5.70
N LEU A 188 -13.80 -6.50 6.00
CA LEU A 188 -13.27 -6.50 7.37
C LEU A 188 -12.56 -5.17 7.61
N ILE A 189 -13.22 -4.28 8.35
CA ILE A 189 -12.74 -2.93 8.65
C ILE A 189 -12.02 -2.93 10.00
N PRO A 190 -10.84 -2.30 10.12
CA PRO A 190 -10.16 -2.13 11.41
C PRO A 190 -11.04 -1.41 12.42
N SER A 191 -11.02 -1.86 13.67
CA SER A 191 -11.67 -1.22 14.82
C SER A 191 -10.64 -0.99 15.91
N PHE A 192 -10.60 0.23 16.43
CA PHE A 192 -9.59 0.65 17.41
C PHE A 192 -10.18 0.86 18.82
N GLY A 193 -11.50 0.69 18.97
CA GLY A 193 -12.21 0.93 20.23
C GLY A 193 -12.40 2.41 20.54
N TYR A 194 -12.45 3.26 19.52
CA TYR A 194 -12.64 4.70 19.64
C TYR A 194 -14.02 5.15 19.14
N PRO A 195 -14.53 6.30 19.60
CA PRO A 195 -15.79 6.86 19.08
C PRO A 195 -15.80 7.08 17.57
N GLU A 196 -14.63 7.27 16.98
CA GLU A 196 -14.39 7.46 15.55
C GLU A 196 -14.73 6.21 14.73
N ASP A 197 -14.65 5.01 15.32
CA ASP A 197 -14.97 3.74 14.65
C ASP A 197 -16.38 3.80 14.01
N LYS A 198 -17.37 4.28 14.79
CA LYS A 198 -18.73 4.41 14.28
C LYS A 198 -18.82 5.38 13.12
N GLN A 199 -18.15 6.54 13.20
CA GLN A 199 -18.18 7.56 12.16
C GLN A 199 -17.54 7.04 10.86
N ALA A 200 -16.45 6.28 10.96
CA ALA A 200 -15.79 5.67 9.81
C ALA A 200 -16.67 4.58 9.18
N PHE A 201 -17.26 3.70 9.98
CA PHE A 201 -18.09 2.58 9.50
C PHE A 201 -19.38 3.03 8.83
N GLU A 202 -19.98 4.16 9.24
CA GLU A 202 -21.19 4.71 8.62
C GLU A 202 -20.94 5.28 7.22
N GLN A 203 -19.68 5.53 6.84
CA GLN A 203 -19.29 6.09 5.54
C GLN A 203 -18.77 5.03 4.56
N ILE A 204 -18.29 3.89 5.06
CA ILE A 204 -17.78 2.75 4.29
C ILE A 204 -18.94 1.80 3.94
#